data_71df789c3856a8da49bdf263547c3f13
#
_entry.id   71df789c3856a8da49bdf263547c3f13
#
_cell.length_a   1.000
_cell.length_b   1.000
_cell.length_c   1.000
_cell.angle_alpha   90.00
_cell.angle_beta   90.00
_cell.angle_gamma   90.00
#
_symmetry.space_group_name_H-M   'P 1'
#
loop_
_entity.id
_entity.type
_entity.pdbx_description
1 polymer ?
#
loop_
_entity_poly.entity_id
_entity_poly.type
_entity_poly.pdbx_seq_one_letter_code
_entity_poly.pdbx_strand_id
1 'polypeptide(L)'
;MLWKVISFLKEEKFYRNDRLLAVDVTGYTVIADLSLFNPSSNQIKVLGSIFPITEEKIQRILKKKGHVEIVRHISEEKKIEVESLNIQGLFFKQNLQRSYPQREVSSHVVGITDIDRKGIQGSELVFNKILKGKDGEFIGFKSPIGAIGGERKSPTQGVDLKLTIDVRLQSISHHELKKAVEKYEAESGSIVIIDPKTAEILSLSNYPTFNPSNRKGIQDLSVFRNRATVDVFEPGSVVKPIAMAAILKSKKVDMETRINTSPGWIEYEGYKTSDFRDYGNLTLSGIISHSSNVGTVSYTHLTLPTILLV
;
A
#
# COMPACT_ATOMS: atom_id res chain seq x y z
N MET A 1 8.56 30.84 -27.12
CA MET A 1 8.60 29.48 -26.55
C MET A 1 8.25 29.58 -25.09
N LEU A 2 7.08 29.06 -24.68
CA LEU A 2 6.64 29.06 -23.29
C LEU A 2 7.38 27.97 -22.52
N TRP A 3 8.11 28.33 -21.47
CA TRP A 3 8.71 27.37 -20.54
C TRP A 3 7.83 27.27 -19.30
N LYS A 4 7.32 26.08 -19.03
CA LYS A 4 6.59 25.76 -17.80
C LYS A 4 7.61 25.20 -16.80
N VAL A 5 8.03 26.01 -15.83
CA VAL A 5 8.85 25.53 -14.71
C VAL A 5 7.90 25.09 -13.62
N ILE A 6 7.82 23.81 -13.41
CA ILE A 6 6.99 23.20 -12.37
C ILE A 6 7.89 22.96 -11.17
N SER A 7 7.64 23.69 -10.08
CA SER A 7 8.29 23.47 -8.79
C SER A 7 7.31 22.75 -7.88
N PHE A 8 7.66 21.54 -7.46
CA PHE A 8 6.85 20.74 -6.55
C PHE A 8 7.35 20.92 -5.13
N LEU A 9 6.47 21.32 -4.23
CA LEU A 9 6.69 21.22 -2.79
C LEU A 9 5.59 20.30 -2.25
N LYS A 10 5.97 19.09 -1.90
CA LYS A 10 5.12 18.14 -1.22
C LYS A 10 5.84 17.71 0.04
N GLU A 11 5.47 18.28 1.19
CA GLU A 11 5.84 17.71 2.49
C GLU A 11 4.67 16.87 2.96
N GLU A 12 4.91 15.60 3.27
CA GLU A 12 3.84 14.71 3.66
C GLU A 12 4.31 13.62 4.57
N LYS A 13 3.60 13.54 5.66
CA LYS A 13 3.91 12.62 6.72
C LYS A 13 2.63 11.85 7.07
N PHE A 14 2.71 10.52 7.01
CA PHE A 14 1.67 9.66 7.51
C PHE A 14 2.06 9.23 8.92
N TYR A 15 1.23 9.45 9.92
CA TYR A 15 1.58 9.14 11.31
C TYR A 15 0.46 8.47 12.11
N ARG A 16 0.84 7.51 12.92
CA ARG A 16 0.45 7.43 14.33
C ARG A 16 1.75 7.43 15.14
N ASN A 17 1.81 8.12 16.27
CA ASN A 17 3.01 8.23 17.12
C ASN A 17 4.26 8.78 16.41
N ASP A 18 4.07 9.76 15.52
CA ASP A 18 5.13 10.50 14.82
C ASP A 18 6.13 9.66 14.02
N ARG A 19 5.71 8.48 13.53
CA ARG A 19 6.52 7.62 12.65
C ARG A 19 6.11 7.79 11.18
N LEU A 20 7.09 8.16 10.36
CA LEU A 20 6.90 8.34 8.92
C LEU A 20 6.60 7.02 8.22
N LEU A 21 5.51 7.00 7.45
CA LEU A 21 5.17 5.91 6.55
C LEU A 21 5.55 6.22 5.10
N ALA A 22 5.38 7.47 4.69
CA ALA A 22 5.82 7.98 3.40
C ALA A 22 6.22 9.46 3.55
N VAL A 23 7.25 9.89 2.81
CA VAL A 23 7.77 11.25 2.83
C VAL A 23 8.43 11.59 1.50
N ASP A 24 8.33 12.84 1.08
CA ASP A 24 9.09 13.32 -0.05
C ASP A 24 10.50 13.71 0.41
N VAL A 25 11.50 13.18 -0.28
CA VAL A 25 12.91 13.50 -0.08
C VAL A 25 13.47 14.14 -1.34
N THR A 26 14.49 14.97 -1.17
CA THR A 26 15.20 15.55 -2.31
C THR A 26 15.89 14.46 -3.11
N GLY A 27 15.71 14.51 -4.41
CA GLY A 27 16.41 13.71 -5.38
C GLY A 27 16.86 14.56 -6.57
N TYR A 28 17.54 13.96 -7.53
CA TYR A 28 18.02 14.66 -8.71
C TYR A 28 17.74 13.85 -9.97
N THR A 29 17.53 14.57 -11.06
CA THR A 29 17.49 14.02 -12.41
C THR A 29 18.77 14.42 -13.13
N VAL A 30 19.48 13.45 -13.68
CA VAL A 30 20.66 13.68 -14.52
C VAL A 30 20.18 13.99 -15.93
N ILE A 31 20.59 15.15 -16.44
CA ILE A 31 20.24 15.64 -17.78
C ILE A 31 21.54 15.85 -18.57
N ALA A 32 21.56 15.36 -19.80
CA ALA A 32 22.65 15.65 -20.75
C ALA A 32 22.22 16.71 -21.75
N ASP A 33 23.03 17.75 -21.91
CA ASP A 33 23.00 18.61 -23.09
C ASP A 33 23.87 17.97 -24.16
N LEU A 34 23.24 17.40 -25.16
CA LEU A 34 23.92 16.64 -26.21
C LEU A 34 24.78 17.48 -27.14
N SER A 35 24.71 18.81 -27.07
CA SER A 35 25.65 19.70 -27.78
C SER A 35 27.03 19.74 -27.13
N LEU A 36 27.11 19.43 -25.82
CA LEU A 36 28.32 19.46 -25.00
C LEU A 36 28.70 18.09 -24.45
N PHE A 37 27.74 17.13 -24.39
CA PHE A 37 27.90 15.82 -23.77
C PHE A 37 28.76 14.90 -24.65
N ASN A 38 30.03 14.78 -24.28
CA ASN A 38 31.00 13.93 -24.99
C ASN A 38 31.83 13.11 -23.99
N PRO A 39 31.22 12.07 -23.36
CA PRO A 39 31.91 11.22 -22.39
C PRO A 39 32.91 10.29 -23.06
N SER A 40 34.08 10.09 -22.44
CA SER A 40 35.03 9.06 -22.83
C SER A 40 34.47 7.65 -22.58
N SER A 41 35.03 6.63 -23.24
CA SER A 41 34.62 5.24 -23.03
C SER A 41 34.75 4.79 -21.58
N ASN A 42 35.74 5.29 -20.82
CA ASN A 42 35.90 5.01 -19.41
C ASN A 42 34.79 5.67 -18.56
N GLN A 43 34.46 6.92 -18.85
CA GLN A 43 33.36 7.62 -18.18
C GLN A 43 32.01 6.95 -18.44
N ILE A 44 31.78 6.41 -19.64
CA ILE A 44 30.56 5.64 -19.95
C ILE A 44 30.49 4.37 -19.09
N LYS A 45 31.58 3.64 -18.94
CA LYS A 45 31.65 2.44 -18.08
C LYS A 45 31.36 2.78 -16.61
N VAL A 46 31.97 3.86 -16.11
CA VAL A 46 31.74 4.31 -14.72
C VAL A 46 30.28 4.76 -14.53
N LEU A 47 29.71 5.53 -15.46
CA LEU A 47 28.28 5.87 -15.41
C LEU A 47 27.39 4.63 -15.40
N GLY A 48 27.75 3.59 -16.17
CA GLY A 48 27.04 2.31 -16.19
C GLY A 48 27.15 1.54 -14.86
N SER A 49 28.24 1.69 -14.11
CA SER A 49 28.39 1.09 -12.77
C SER A 49 27.60 1.85 -11.68
N ILE A 50 27.55 3.18 -11.76
CA ILE A 50 26.78 4.02 -10.83
C ILE A 50 25.28 3.84 -11.04
N PHE A 51 24.87 3.76 -12.30
CA PHE A 51 23.47 3.60 -12.69
C PHE A 51 23.29 2.32 -13.49
N PRO A 52 22.14 1.62 -13.35
CA PRO A 52 21.85 0.44 -14.17
C PRO A 52 21.49 0.87 -15.62
N ILE A 53 22.46 1.50 -16.30
CA ILE A 53 22.35 1.98 -17.67
C ILE A 53 23.35 1.22 -18.51
N THR A 54 22.86 0.53 -19.56
CA THR A 54 23.72 -0.15 -20.52
C THR A 54 24.43 0.84 -21.44
N GLU A 55 25.62 0.48 -21.92
CA GLU A 55 26.34 1.27 -22.93
C GLU A 55 25.48 1.56 -24.17
N GLU A 56 24.69 0.58 -24.60
CA GLU A 56 23.75 0.73 -25.71
C GLU A 56 22.71 1.83 -25.46
N LYS A 57 22.22 1.98 -24.25
CA LYS A 57 21.28 3.06 -23.88
C LYS A 57 21.98 4.41 -23.97
N ILE A 58 23.21 4.52 -23.51
CA ILE A 58 24.02 5.76 -23.64
C ILE A 58 24.25 6.07 -25.12
N GLN A 59 24.61 5.09 -25.94
CA GLN A 59 24.78 5.26 -27.37
C GLN A 59 23.50 5.71 -28.09
N ARG A 60 22.34 5.21 -27.65
CA ARG A 60 21.03 5.68 -28.17
C ARG A 60 20.74 7.14 -27.75
N ILE A 61 21.16 7.52 -26.55
CA ILE A 61 21.02 8.90 -26.06
C ILE A 61 21.87 9.84 -26.90
N LEU A 62 23.12 9.49 -27.18
CA LEU A 62 24.05 10.28 -27.98
C LEU A 62 23.56 10.56 -29.42
N LYS A 63 22.66 9.74 -29.96
CA LYS A 63 22.04 9.94 -31.29
C LYS A 63 20.89 10.95 -31.29
N LYS A 64 20.46 11.44 -30.12
CA LYS A 64 19.39 12.45 -29.99
C LYS A 64 19.95 13.85 -30.08
N LYS A 65 19.10 14.88 -30.03
CA LYS A 65 19.48 16.30 -30.01
C LYS A 65 18.85 17.00 -28.80
N GLY A 66 19.53 18.05 -28.33
CA GLY A 66 19.05 18.88 -27.22
C GLY A 66 19.30 18.28 -25.87
N HIS A 67 18.43 18.58 -24.91
CA HIS A 67 18.54 18.11 -23.54
C HIS A 67 17.79 16.79 -23.36
N VAL A 68 18.48 15.77 -22.83
CA VAL A 68 17.89 14.43 -22.62
C VAL A 68 18.09 13.99 -21.18
N GLU A 69 17.02 13.54 -20.54
CA GLU A 69 17.09 12.92 -19.20
C GLU A 69 17.75 11.54 -19.31
N ILE A 70 18.84 11.34 -18.57
CA ILE A 70 19.57 10.07 -18.52
C ILE A 70 18.98 9.17 -17.44
N VAL A 71 18.88 9.70 -16.20
CA VAL A 71 18.39 8.99 -15.01
C VAL A 71 17.61 9.96 -14.13
N ARG A 72 16.50 9.48 -13.60
CA ARG A 72 15.69 10.20 -12.58
C ARG A 72 15.91 9.60 -11.20
N HIS A 73 15.62 10.39 -10.19
CA HIS A 73 15.55 9.97 -8.78
C HIS A 73 16.87 9.39 -8.25
N ILE A 74 17.97 10.11 -8.46
CA ILE A 74 19.24 9.78 -7.81
C ILE A 74 19.35 10.51 -6.47
N SER A 75 20.07 9.89 -5.52
CA SER A 75 20.41 10.52 -4.23
C SER A 75 21.50 11.60 -4.39
N GLU A 76 21.67 12.43 -3.37
CA GLU A 76 22.76 13.42 -3.30
C GLU A 76 24.13 12.76 -3.42
N GLU A 77 24.33 11.60 -2.76
CA GLU A 77 25.60 10.86 -2.83
C GLU A 77 25.94 10.46 -4.26
N LYS A 78 24.98 9.90 -4.99
CA LYS A 78 25.17 9.52 -6.39
C LYS A 78 25.37 10.74 -7.30
N LYS A 79 24.74 11.87 -6.97
CA LYS A 79 24.96 13.13 -7.70
C LYS A 79 26.43 13.56 -7.54
N ILE A 80 26.96 13.59 -6.30
CA ILE A 80 28.35 13.94 -6.00
C ILE A 80 29.31 12.99 -6.75
N GLU A 81 29.01 11.69 -6.75
CA GLU A 81 29.81 10.69 -7.46
C GLU A 81 29.89 10.96 -8.95
N VAL A 82 28.77 11.33 -9.58
CA VAL A 82 28.73 11.67 -11.01
C VAL A 82 29.39 13.03 -11.28
N GLU A 83 29.22 14.01 -10.42
CA GLU A 83 29.89 15.30 -10.53
C GLU A 83 31.41 15.16 -10.51
N SER A 84 31.95 14.23 -9.72
CA SER A 84 33.39 13.95 -9.67
C SER A 84 33.98 13.43 -10.99
N LEU A 85 33.16 12.90 -11.88
CA LEU A 85 33.59 12.46 -13.21
C LEU A 85 33.89 13.62 -14.18
N ASN A 86 33.52 14.84 -13.83
CA ASN A 86 33.75 16.06 -14.63
C ASN A 86 33.35 15.91 -16.10
N ILE A 87 32.19 15.30 -16.37
CA ILE A 87 31.70 15.11 -17.75
C ILE A 87 31.01 16.39 -18.19
N GLN A 88 31.54 17.02 -19.25
CA GLN A 88 30.91 18.20 -19.83
C GLN A 88 29.50 17.92 -20.35
N GLY A 89 28.60 18.89 -20.18
CA GLY A 89 27.22 18.79 -20.65
C GLY A 89 26.30 17.97 -19.74
N LEU A 90 26.73 17.53 -18.55
CA LEU A 90 25.85 16.96 -17.53
C LEU A 90 25.34 18.05 -16.59
N PHE A 91 24.03 18.01 -16.34
CA PHE A 91 23.34 18.89 -15.41
C PHE A 91 22.48 18.09 -14.47
N PHE A 92 22.26 18.64 -13.26
CA PHE A 92 21.44 18.03 -12.24
C PHE A 92 20.24 18.93 -11.96
N LYS A 93 19.05 18.40 -12.25
CA LYS A 93 17.80 19.07 -11.90
C LYS A 93 17.29 18.48 -10.59
N GLN A 94 17.20 19.30 -9.57
CA GLN A 94 16.59 18.90 -8.29
C GLN A 94 15.12 18.55 -8.51
N ASN A 95 14.69 17.47 -7.91
CA ASN A 95 13.29 17.02 -7.87
C ASN A 95 12.98 16.43 -6.51
N LEU A 96 11.71 16.12 -6.28
CA LEU A 96 11.29 15.37 -5.11
C LEU A 96 11.07 13.91 -5.49
N GLN A 97 11.44 13.03 -4.59
CA GLN A 97 11.28 11.59 -4.71
C GLN A 97 10.47 11.07 -3.53
N ARG A 98 9.47 10.24 -3.79
CA ARG A 98 8.70 9.60 -2.74
C ARG A 98 9.51 8.49 -2.09
N SER A 99 9.66 8.56 -0.77
CA SER A 99 10.35 7.58 0.07
C SER A 99 9.37 6.90 1.01
N TYR A 100 9.59 5.61 1.24
CA TYR A 100 8.76 4.76 2.10
C TYR A 100 9.65 4.12 3.19
N PRO A 101 9.86 4.80 4.33
CA PRO A 101 10.80 4.35 5.36
C PRO A 101 10.49 2.97 5.92
N GLN A 102 9.21 2.58 5.97
CA GLN A 102 8.77 1.28 6.49
C GLN A 102 8.81 0.16 5.44
N ARG A 103 9.21 0.48 4.21
CA ARG A 103 9.38 -0.49 3.10
C ARG A 103 8.17 -1.42 2.98
N GLU A 104 8.42 -2.77 2.95
CA GLU A 104 7.39 -3.81 2.80
C GLU A 104 6.40 -3.89 3.95
N VAL A 105 6.77 -3.41 5.14
CA VAL A 105 5.95 -3.51 6.35
C VAL A 105 4.61 -2.78 6.21
N SER A 106 4.59 -1.63 5.51
CA SER A 106 3.39 -0.82 5.36
C SER A 106 2.92 -0.67 3.90
N SER A 107 3.47 -1.47 3.00
CA SER A 107 3.27 -1.34 1.55
C SER A 107 1.81 -1.30 1.11
N HIS A 108 0.97 -2.22 1.60
CA HIS A 108 -0.43 -2.32 1.20
C HIS A 108 -1.32 -1.21 1.79
N VAL A 109 -0.95 -0.69 2.96
CA VAL A 109 -1.67 0.44 3.59
C VAL A 109 -1.33 1.74 2.89
N VAL A 110 -0.04 2.03 2.77
CA VAL A 110 0.44 3.26 2.16
C VAL A 110 0.21 3.25 0.66
N GLY A 111 0.51 2.13 0.03
CA GLY A 111 0.46 2.00 -1.42
C GLY A 111 1.70 2.58 -2.09
N ILE A 112 1.53 3.02 -3.33
CA ILE A 112 2.61 3.51 -4.17
C ILE A 112 2.17 4.68 -5.05
N THR A 113 3.15 5.45 -5.48
CA THR A 113 3.01 6.46 -6.53
C THR A 113 3.66 5.97 -7.83
N ASP A 114 3.25 6.58 -8.95
CA ASP A 114 3.99 6.49 -10.20
C ASP A 114 5.27 7.37 -10.16
N ILE A 115 5.97 7.43 -11.29
CA ILE A 115 7.21 8.21 -11.42
C ILE A 115 6.97 9.73 -11.31
N ASP A 116 5.77 10.19 -11.61
CA ASP A 116 5.35 11.60 -11.52
C ASP A 116 4.67 11.90 -10.18
N ARG A 117 4.82 11.01 -9.21
CA ARG A 117 4.30 11.08 -7.82
C ARG A 117 2.78 11.12 -7.71
N LYS A 118 2.06 10.65 -8.74
CA LYS A 118 0.62 10.43 -8.65
C LYS A 118 0.37 9.12 -7.92
N GLY A 119 -0.48 9.13 -6.91
CA GLY A 119 -0.89 7.92 -6.20
C GLY A 119 -1.62 6.95 -7.12
N ILE A 120 -1.20 5.69 -7.13
CA ILE A 120 -1.78 4.63 -7.97
C ILE A 120 -2.30 3.44 -7.16
N GLN A 121 -2.01 3.39 -5.85
CA GLN A 121 -2.49 2.36 -4.94
C GLN A 121 -2.52 2.84 -3.49
N GLY A 122 -3.35 2.20 -2.64
CA GLY A 122 -3.42 2.42 -1.21
C GLY A 122 -3.82 3.85 -0.82
N SER A 123 -3.31 4.31 0.31
CA SER A 123 -3.57 5.67 0.80
C SER A 123 -3.06 6.75 -0.15
N GLU A 124 -1.96 6.47 -0.88
CA GLU A 124 -1.44 7.38 -1.92
C GLU A 124 -2.48 7.64 -3.02
N LEU A 125 -3.22 6.61 -3.45
CA LEU A 125 -4.28 6.75 -4.44
C LEU A 125 -5.50 7.44 -3.88
N VAL A 126 -6.02 6.94 -2.75
CA VAL A 126 -7.28 7.43 -2.15
C VAL A 126 -7.18 8.90 -1.79
N PHE A 127 -6.06 9.30 -1.19
CA PHE A 127 -5.84 10.67 -0.72
C PHE A 127 -4.98 11.50 -1.67
N ASN A 128 -4.77 11.06 -2.91
CA ASN A 128 -3.90 11.75 -3.86
C ASN A 128 -4.23 13.23 -4.05
N LYS A 129 -5.54 13.61 -4.03
CA LYS A 129 -5.97 15.00 -4.18
C LYS A 129 -5.55 15.89 -3.01
N ILE A 130 -5.49 15.33 -1.80
CA ILE A 130 -5.12 16.03 -0.58
C ILE A 130 -3.60 16.09 -0.47
N LEU A 131 -2.96 14.97 -0.73
CA LEU A 131 -1.53 14.79 -0.65
C LEU A 131 -0.80 15.56 -1.77
N LYS A 132 -1.37 15.61 -2.96
CA LYS A 132 -0.79 16.34 -4.09
C LYS A 132 -1.11 17.82 -3.96
N GLY A 133 -0.13 18.65 -3.61
CA GLY A 133 -0.23 20.10 -3.69
C GLY A 133 -0.59 20.59 -5.11
N LYS A 134 -0.60 21.88 -5.31
CA LYS A 134 -0.76 22.49 -6.64
C LYS A 134 0.60 22.95 -7.13
N ASP A 135 0.90 22.58 -8.38
CA ASP A 135 2.13 22.99 -9.03
C ASP A 135 2.16 24.53 -9.21
N GLY A 136 3.35 25.09 -9.03
CA GLY A 136 3.58 26.48 -9.42
C GLY A 136 3.61 26.62 -10.94
N GLU A 137 3.28 27.77 -11.42
CA GLU A 137 3.25 28.11 -12.83
C GLU A 137 4.10 29.36 -13.10
N PHE A 138 4.95 29.32 -14.11
CA PHE A 138 5.68 30.47 -14.57
C PHE A 138 5.34 30.72 -16.04
N ILE A 139 4.74 31.86 -16.31
CA ILE A 139 4.45 32.34 -17.66
C ILE A 139 5.41 33.49 -17.93
N GLY A 140 6.41 33.24 -18.76
CA GLY A 140 7.44 34.24 -19.09
C GLY A 140 7.72 34.35 -20.54
N PHE A 141 8.25 35.51 -20.93
CA PHE A 141 8.72 35.81 -22.30
C PHE A 141 10.24 35.57 -22.34
N LYS A 142 10.68 34.82 -23.35
CA LYS A 142 12.11 34.61 -23.60
C LYS A 142 12.56 35.59 -24.66
N SER A 143 13.40 36.55 -24.31
CA SER A 143 14.13 37.39 -25.23
C SER A 143 15.32 36.62 -25.82
N PRO A 144 15.88 37.05 -26.99
CA PRO A 144 17.11 36.48 -27.52
C PRO A 144 18.30 36.52 -26.54
N ILE A 145 18.28 37.41 -25.57
CA ILE A 145 19.31 37.60 -24.53
C ILE A 145 18.98 36.98 -23.17
N GLY A 146 17.92 36.18 -23.07
CA GLY A 146 17.54 35.49 -21.81
C GLY A 146 16.08 35.67 -21.42
N ALA A 147 15.65 35.13 -20.33
CA ALA A 147 14.30 35.31 -19.80
C ALA A 147 14.22 36.64 -19.04
N ILE A 148 13.30 37.50 -19.43
CA ILE A 148 13.21 38.87 -18.88
C ILE A 148 11.82 39.16 -18.36
N GLY A 149 11.34 38.53 -17.46
CA GLY A 149 10.05 38.84 -16.82
C GLY A 149 8.97 37.81 -17.10
N GLY A 150 8.03 37.77 -16.22
CA GLY A 150 6.90 36.86 -16.30
C GLY A 150 6.13 36.83 -14.99
N GLU A 151 4.95 36.29 -15.06
CA GLU A 151 4.09 36.07 -13.90
C GLU A 151 4.42 34.71 -13.26
N ARG A 152 4.69 34.71 -11.97
CA ARG A 152 4.99 33.48 -11.20
C ARG A 152 3.86 33.21 -10.21
N LYS A 153 3.19 32.09 -10.40
CA LYS A 153 2.29 31.51 -9.41
C LYS A 153 3.05 30.52 -8.54
N SER A 154 3.15 30.81 -7.26
CA SER A 154 3.84 29.93 -6.33
C SER A 154 3.13 28.59 -6.19
N PRO A 155 3.86 27.47 -6.04
CA PRO A 155 3.28 26.18 -5.71
C PRO A 155 2.64 26.21 -4.32
N THR A 156 1.59 25.41 -4.12
CA THR A 156 1.02 25.17 -2.79
C THR A 156 1.32 23.73 -2.37
N GLN A 157 1.76 23.58 -1.13
CA GLN A 157 2.04 22.26 -0.55
C GLN A 157 0.77 21.42 -0.42
N GLY A 158 0.92 20.08 -0.47
CA GLY A 158 -0.11 19.15 -0.04
C GLY A 158 -0.32 19.20 1.48
N VAL A 159 -1.31 18.48 1.94
CA VAL A 159 -1.63 18.39 3.37
C VAL A 159 -1.13 17.07 3.92
N ASP A 160 -0.51 17.10 5.09
CA ASP A 160 -0.08 15.91 5.82
C ASP A 160 -1.29 15.04 6.17
N LEU A 161 -1.19 13.74 5.95
CA LEU A 161 -2.23 12.77 6.29
C LEU A 161 -1.80 11.95 7.51
N LYS A 162 -2.63 11.92 8.53
CA LYS A 162 -2.43 11.07 9.71
C LYS A 162 -3.29 9.82 9.61
N LEU A 163 -2.66 8.64 9.61
CA LEU A 163 -3.34 7.35 9.65
C LEU A 163 -3.42 6.82 11.08
N THR A 164 -4.35 5.90 11.31
CA THR A 164 -4.52 5.22 12.61
C THR A 164 -3.52 4.09 12.84
N ILE A 165 -2.71 3.76 11.84
CA ILE A 165 -1.73 2.67 11.88
C ILE A 165 -0.66 2.92 12.94
N ASP A 166 -0.50 1.98 13.87
CA ASP A 166 0.64 1.93 14.78
C ASP A 166 1.77 1.15 14.14
N VAL A 167 2.90 1.81 13.87
CA VAL A 167 4.03 1.22 13.14
C VAL A 167 4.62 0.02 13.88
N ARG A 168 4.57 -0.02 15.21
CA ARG A 168 5.09 -1.16 15.99
C ARG A 168 4.18 -2.38 15.84
N LEU A 169 2.86 -2.18 15.98
CA LEU A 169 1.89 -3.25 15.73
C LEU A 169 1.95 -3.73 14.27
N GLN A 170 2.07 -2.80 13.34
CA GLN A 170 2.22 -3.12 11.91
C GLN A 170 3.46 -3.96 11.65
N SER A 171 4.61 -3.61 12.27
CA SER A 171 5.85 -4.35 12.13
C SER A 171 5.77 -5.75 12.75
N ILE A 172 5.19 -5.88 13.95
CA ILE A 172 4.97 -7.17 14.62
C ILE A 172 4.06 -8.04 13.75
N SER A 173 2.91 -7.51 13.33
CA SER A 173 1.95 -8.23 12.48
C SER A 173 2.59 -8.72 11.19
N HIS A 174 3.38 -7.87 10.52
CA HIS A 174 4.06 -8.25 9.30
C HIS A 174 5.05 -9.40 9.53
N HIS A 175 5.87 -9.32 10.57
CA HIS A 175 6.87 -10.34 10.88
C HIS A 175 6.24 -11.68 11.25
N GLU A 176 5.24 -11.67 12.14
CA GLU A 176 4.59 -12.91 12.58
C GLU A 176 3.75 -13.53 11.45
N LEU A 177 3.10 -12.70 10.61
CA LEU A 177 2.40 -13.19 9.43
C LEU A 177 3.34 -13.88 8.45
N LYS A 178 4.47 -13.25 8.14
CA LYS A 178 5.50 -13.83 7.27
C LYS A 178 5.95 -15.19 7.80
N LYS A 179 6.34 -15.26 9.08
CA LYS A 179 6.75 -16.53 9.71
C LYS A 179 5.65 -17.60 9.63
N ALA A 180 4.39 -17.22 9.86
CA ALA A 180 3.29 -18.17 9.81
C ALA A 180 3.08 -18.71 8.39
N VAL A 181 3.03 -17.85 7.39
CA VAL A 181 2.85 -18.25 5.98
C VAL A 181 3.99 -19.15 5.53
N GLU A 182 5.25 -18.79 5.84
CA GLU A 182 6.41 -19.60 5.50
C GLU A 182 6.45 -20.95 6.24
N LYS A 183 6.13 -20.94 7.55
CA LYS A 183 6.12 -22.16 8.37
C LYS A 183 5.08 -23.18 7.94
N TYR A 184 3.90 -22.71 7.55
CA TYR A 184 2.78 -23.58 7.16
C TYR A 184 2.65 -23.75 5.65
N GLU A 185 3.63 -23.22 4.88
CA GLU A 185 3.65 -23.31 3.42
C GLU A 185 2.33 -22.82 2.80
N ALA A 186 1.72 -21.80 3.43
CA ALA A 186 0.50 -21.22 2.94
C ALA A 186 0.76 -20.32 1.73
N GLU A 187 -0.19 -20.25 0.80
CA GLU A 187 -0.09 -19.37 -0.38
C GLU A 187 -0.04 -17.89 0.03
N SER A 188 -0.83 -17.51 1.03
CA SER A 188 -0.91 -16.13 1.51
C SER A 188 -1.55 -16.04 2.88
N GLY A 189 -1.50 -14.86 3.47
CA GLY A 189 -2.19 -14.56 4.72
C GLY A 189 -2.41 -13.07 4.91
N SER A 190 -3.30 -12.74 5.87
CA SER A 190 -3.60 -11.36 6.26
C SER A 190 -3.81 -11.25 7.76
N ILE A 191 -3.39 -10.12 8.35
CA ILE A 191 -3.69 -9.76 9.74
C ILE A 191 -4.26 -8.35 9.75
N VAL A 192 -5.41 -8.18 10.40
CA VAL A 192 -6.00 -6.86 10.69
C VAL A 192 -6.20 -6.74 12.19
N ILE A 193 -5.65 -5.67 12.78
CA ILE A 193 -5.84 -5.34 14.20
C ILE A 193 -6.67 -4.07 14.29
N ILE A 194 -7.78 -4.15 15.01
CA ILE A 194 -8.74 -3.05 15.17
C ILE A 194 -8.91 -2.75 16.65
N ASP A 195 -8.96 -1.48 17.02
CA ASP A 195 -9.40 -1.07 18.35
C ASP A 195 -10.92 -1.23 18.44
N PRO A 196 -11.45 -2.09 19.33
CA PRO A 196 -12.89 -2.35 19.39
C PRO A 196 -13.71 -1.15 19.93
N LYS A 197 -13.07 -0.17 20.57
CA LYS A 197 -13.76 1.01 21.11
C LYS A 197 -13.91 2.12 20.07
N THR A 198 -12.88 2.32 19.25
CA THR A 198 -12.83 3.42 18.28
C THR A 198 -13.07 2.96 16.84
N ALA A 199 -13.01 1.64 16.58
CA ALA A 199 -12.98 1.00 15.28
C ALA A 199 -11.78 1.44 14.40
N GLU A 200 -10.75 2.03 14.99
CA GLU A 200 -9.52 2.38 14.29
C GLU A 200 -8.75 1.13 13.89
N ILE A 201 -8.30 1.08 12.65
CA ILE A 201 -7.39 0.04 12.17
C ILE A 201 -5.98 0.41 12.64
N LEU A 202 -5.43 -0.40 13.56
CA LEU A 202 -4.11 -0.20 14.13
C LEU A 202 -3.01 -0.89 13.32
N SER A 203 -3.36 -1.99 12.65
CA SER A 203 -2.48 -2.73 11.75
C SER A 203 -3.28 -3.41 10.64
N LEU A 204 -2.72 -3.42 9.43
CA LEU A 204 -3.22 -4.18 8.29
C LEU A 204 -2.02 -4.70 7.51
N SER A 205 -1.76 -6.00 7.63
CA SER A 205 -0.64 -6.68 7.01
C SER A 205 -1.12 -7.77 6.06
N ASN A 206 -0.48 -7.90 4.91
CA ASN A 206 -0.66 -9.00 3.98
C ASN A 206 0.71 -9.62 3.65
N TYR A 207 0.72 -10.90 3.35
CA TYR A 207 1.88 -11.62 2.83
C TYR A 207 1.43 -12.63 1.76
N PRO A 208 2.11 -12.75 0.60
CA PRO A 208 3.32 -12.02 0.22
C PRO A 208 3.11 -10.51 0.03
N THR A 209 4.22 -9.78 0.02
CA THR A 209 4.25 -8.32 -0.03
C THR A 209 5.37 -7.80 -0.92
N PHE A 210 5.49 -6.49 -1.05
CA PHE A 210 6.48 -5.84 -1.92
C PHE A 210 7.14 -4.64 -1.23
N ASN A 211 8.32 -4.24 -1.71
CA ASN A 211 8.95 -3.00 -1.28
C ASN A 211 8.53 -1.84 -2.19
N PRO A 212 7.79 -0.83 -1.69
CA PRO A 212 7.34 0.31 -2.49
C PRO A 212 8.47 1.11 -3.13
N SER A 213 9.64 1.17 -2.46
CA SER A 213 10.81 1.89 -2.95
C SER A 213 11.60 1.12 -4.02
N ASN A 214 11.44 -0.21 -4.10
CA ASN A 214 12.14 -1.04 -5.09
C ASN A 214 11.18 -2.07 -5.70
N ARG A 215 10.59 -1.72 -6.82
CA ARG A 215 9.62 -2.57 -7.55
C ARG A 215 10.21 -3.23 -8.79
N LYS A 216 11.52 -3.05 -9.03
CA LYS A 216 12.18 -3.65 -10.19
C LYS A 216 12.26 -5.17 -10.04
N GLY A 217 11.95 -5.89 -11.11
CA GLY A 217 12.05 -7.36 -11.14
C GLY A 217 10.90 -8.11 -10.48
N ILE A 218 9.85 -7.43 -9.98
CA ILE A 218 8.63 -8.09 -9.50
C ILE A 218 7.91 -8.68 -10.71
N GLN A 219 7.87 -10.01 -10.79
CA GLN A 219 7.18 -10.77 -11.84
C GLN A 219 5.74 -11.08 -11.44
N ASP A 220 5.53 -11.46 -10.18
CA ASP A 220 4.21 -11.75 -9.65
C ASP A 220 3.51 -10.46 -9.19
N LEU A 221 2.54 -10.01 -10.00
CA LEU A 221 1.75 -8.82 -9.69
C LEU A 221 0.75 -9.03 -8.54
N SER A 222 0.50 -10.28 -8.14
CA SER A 222 -0.42 -10.59 -7.05
C SER A 222 0.05 -10.04 -5.71
N VAL A 223 1.36 -9.83 -5.54
CA VAL A 223 1.95 -9.23 -4.34
C VAL A 223 1.45 -7.81 -4.05
N PHE A 224 0.92 -7.11 -5.08
CA PHE A 224 0.34 -5.78 -4.90
C PHE A 224 -1.08 -5.80 -4.33
N ARG A 225 -1.76 -6.96 -4.32
CA ARG A 225 -3.13 -7.05 -3.82
C ARG A 225 -3.19 -6.84 -2.31
N ASN A 226 -4.05 -5.93 -1.87
CA ASN A 226 -4.40 -5.82 -0.46
C ASN A 226 -5.45 -6.91 -0.13
N ARG A 227 -4.97 -8.14 0.08
CA ARG A 227 -5.81 -9.34 0.26
C ARG A 227 -6.81 -9.19 1.39
N ALA A 228 -6.43 -8.50 2.48
CA ALA A 228 -7.32 -8.24 3.60
C ALA A 228 -8.62 -7.48 3.22
N THR A 229 -8.62 -6.76 2.08
CA THR A 229 -9.76 -5.94 1.64
C THR A 229 -10.41 -6.39 0.35
N VAL A 230 -9.74 -7.21 -0.46
CA VAL A 230 -10.25 -7.59 -1.79
C VAL A 230 -10.48 -9.09 -1.96
N ASP A 231 -9.83 -9.93 -1.13
CA ASP A 231 -10.02 -11.38 -1.23
C ASP A 231 -11.28 -11.79 -0.49
N VAL A 232 -12.08 -12.64 -1.11
CA VAL A 232 -13.19 -13.31 -0.47
C VAL A 232 -12.73 -14.66 0.09
N PHE A 233 -13.27 -15.03 1.24
CA PHE A 233 -12.94 -16.29 1.91
C PHE A 233 -14.15 -16.82 2.66
N GLU A 234 -14.17 -18.11 2.92
CA GLU A 234 -15.18 -18.73 3.77
C GLU A 234 -14.83 -18.49 5.25
N PRO A 235 -15.66 -17.69 5.96
CA PRO A 235 -15.32 -17.29 7.33
C PRO A 235 -15.39 -18.45 8.34
N GLY A 236 -16.05 -19.54 8.00
CA GLY A 236 -16.21 -20.68 8.89
C GLY A 236 -16.90 -20.29 10.19
N SER A 237 -16.47 -20.88 11.31
CA SER A 237 -17.10 -20.67 12.61
C SER A 237 -16.98 -19.27 13.20
N VAL A 238 -16.13 -18.38 12.64
CA VAL A 238 -16.03 -16.99 13.12
C VAL A 238 -17.28 -16.15 12.80
N VAL A 239 -18.18 -16.65 11.94
CA VAL A 239 -19.47 -16.03 11.69
C VAL A 239 -20.50 -16.32 12.79
N LYS A 240 -20.32 -17.38 13.59
CA LYS A 240 -21.30 -17.81 14.60
C LYS A 240 -21.62 -16.75 15.65
N PRO A 241 -20.65 -15.99 16.20
CA PRO A 241 -20.96 -14.88 17.11
C PRO A 241 -21.83 -13.80 16.48
N ILE A 242 -21.67 -13.52 15.18
CA ILE A 242 -22.49 -12.52 14.47
C ILE A 242 -23.93 -13.03 14.33
N ALA A 243 -24.10 -14.30 13.92
CA ALA A 243 -25.41 -14.94 13.87
C ALA A 243 -26.08 -14.96 15.25
N MET A 244 -25.31 -15.30 16.30
CA MET A 244 -25.79 -15.29 17.69
C MET A 244 -26.27 -13.89 18.11
N ALA A 245 -25.52 -12.86 17.82
CA ALA A 245 -25.92 -11.48 18.15
C ALA A 245 -27.24 -11.08 17.45
N ALA A 246 -27.42 -11.47 16.19
CA ALA A 246 -28.68 -11.24 15.45
C ALA A 246 -29.86 -11.96 16.11
N ILE A 247 -29.68 -13.19 16.55
CA ILE A 247 -30.71 -14.01 17.17
C ILE A 247 -31.09 -13.47 18.55
N LEU A 248 -30.12 -13.13 19.40
CA LEU A 248 -30.38 -12.49 20.70
C LEU A 248 -31.13 -11.17 20.53
N LYS A 249 -30.85 -10.40 19.47
CA LYS A 249 -31.58 -9.17 19.14
C LYS A 249 -33.06 -9.43 18.84
N SER A 250 -33.43 -10.61 18.36
CA SER A 250 -34.82 -10.99 18.11
C SER A 250 -35.65 -11.16 19.40
N LYS A 251 -35.00 -11.30 20.56
CA LYS A 251 -35.61 -11.53 21.88
C LYS A 251 -36.45 -12.83 21.96
N LYS A 252 -36.32 -13.74 21.00
CA LYS A 252 -37.02 -15.02 21.00
C LYS A 252 -36.30 -16.09 21.85
N VAL A 253 -35.00 -15.88 22.04
CA VAL A 253 -34.10 -16.73 22.79
C VAL A 253 -33.18 -15.85 23.65
N ASP A 254 -32.65 -16.44 24.72
CA ASP A 254 -31.65 -15.84 25.61
C ASP A 254 -30.43 -16.76 25.74
N MET A 255 -29.41 -16.33 26.46
CA MET A 255 -28.16 -17.08 26.62
C MET A 255 -28.34 -18.44 27.32
N GLU A 256 -29.38 -18.59 28.12
CA GLU A 256 -29.71 -19.80 28.87
C GLU A 256 -30.62 -20.76 28.09
N THR A 257 -31.16 -20.32 26.96
CA THR A 257 -31.99 -21.17 26.10
C THR A 257 -31.20 -22.42 25.68
N ARG A 258 -31.80 -23.60 25.92
CA ARG A 258 -31.17 -24.89 25.65
C ARG A 258 -31.63 -25.46 24.33
N ILE A 259 -30.67 -25.99 23.56
CA ILE A 259 -30.88 -26.66 22.28
C ILE A 259 -30.29 -28.06 22.36
N ASN A 260 -31.08 -29.06 21.98
CA ASN A 260 -30.60 -30.42 21.85
C ASN A 260 -29.82 -30.59 20.57
N THR A 261 -28.55 -30.97 20.68
CA THR A 261 -27.64 -31.19 19.55
C THR A 261 -27.45 -32.69 19.25
N SER A 262 -28.11 -33.59 20.01
CA SER A 262 -28.04 -35.04 19.76
C SER A 262 -28.78 -35.41 18.46
N PRO A 263 -28.24 -36.36 17.71
CA PRO A 263 -27.09 -37.24 17.97
C PRO A 263 -25.76 -36.68 17.44
N GLY A 264 -25.54 -35.38 17.39
CA GLY A 264 -24.36 -34.75 16.89
C GLY A 264 -24.40 -34.47 15.38
N TRP A 265 -25.56 -34.62 14.74
CA TRP A 265 -25.79 -34.20 13.37
C TRP A 265 -27.26 -33.85 13.14
N ILE A 266 -27.53 -33.04 12.14
CA ILE A 266 -28.86 -32.64 11.70
C ILE A 266 -28.89 -32.61 10.17
N GLU A 267 -30.01 -32.98 9.59
CA GLU A 267 -30.26 -32.81 8.16
C GLU A 267 -31.38 -31.79 7.97
N TYR A 268 -31.09 -30.79 7.15
CA TYR A 268 -32.05 -29.76 6.83
C TYR A 268 -32.00 -29.45 5.33
N GLU A 269 -33.14 -29.50 4.65
CA GLU A 269 -33.27 -29.27 3.20
C GLU A 269 -32.27 -30.08 2.34
N GLY A 270 -31.98 -31.32 2.76
CA GLY A 270 -31.04 -32.21 2.07
C GLY A 270 -29.55 -31.97 2.40
N TYR A 271 -29.24 -31.00 3.23
CA TYR A 271 -27.87 -30.74 3.70
C TYR A 271 -27.64 -31.33 5.09
N LYS A 272 -26.65 -32.19 5.19
CA LYS A 272 -26.23 -32.78 6.49
C LYS A 272 -25.17 -31.91 7.12
N THR A 273 -25.44 -31.46 8.36
CA THR A 273 -24.50 -30.71 9.19
C THR A 273 -24.15 -31.56 10.42
N SER A 274 -22.87 -31.64 10.74
CA SER A 274 -22.38 -32.46 11.86
C SER A 274 -21.52 -31.64 12.80
N ASP A 275 -21.58 -32.00 14.06
CA ASP A 275 -20.64 -31.61 15.12
C ASP A 275 -19.46 -32.57 15.16
N PHE A 276 -18.41 -32.18 15.88
CA PHE A 276 -17.26 -33.04 16.11
C PHE A 276 -17.65 -34.30 16.97
N ARG A 277 -18.64 -34.14 17.85
CA ARG A 277 -19.23 -35.21 18.67
C ARG A 277 -20.66 -34.84 19.07
N ASP A 278 -21.40 -35.77 19.65
CA ASP A 278 -22.64 -35.48 20.35
C ASP A 278 -22.37 -34.66 21.63
N TYR A 279 -22.94 -33.47 21.71
CA TYR A 279 -22.82 -32.59 22.88
C TYR A 279 -24.08 -32.58 23.75
N GLY A 280 -25.15 -33.30 23.37
CA GLY A 280 -26.40 -33.32 24.11
C GLY A 280 -27.10 -31.96 24.11
N ASN A 281 -27.60 -31.55 25.28
CA ASN A 281 -28.28 -30.26 25.44
C ASN A 281 -27.28 -29.15 25.78
N LEU A 282 -27.10 -28.21 24.87
CA LEU A 282 -26.25 -27.03 25.04
C LEU A 282 -27.09 -25.77 25.27
N THR A 283 -26.61 -24.86 26.12
CA THR A 283 -27.07 -23.48 26.13
C THR A 283 -26.52 -22.74 24.91
N LEU A 284 -27.04 -21.54 24.60
CA LEU A 284 -26.47 -20.72 23.51
C LEU A 284 -24.99 -20.40 23.78
N SER A 285 -24.62 -20.14 25.03
CA SER A 285 -23.21 -19.98 25.42
C SER A 285 -22.39 -21.26 25.13
N GLY A 286 -22.96 -22.45 25.46
CA GLY A 286 -22.35 -23.74 25.18
C GLY A 286 -22.15 -23.99 23.67
N ILE A 287 -23.11 -23.59 22.82
CA ILE A 287 -23.02 -23.71 21.38
C ILE A 287 -21.84 -22.92 20.83
N ILE A 288 -21.61 -21.69 21.30
CA ILE A 288 -20.47 -20.87 20.89
C ILE A 288 -19.16 -21.46 21.42
N SER A 289 -19.07 -21.82 22.70
CA SER A 289 -17.82 -22.32 23.28
C SER A 289 -17.37 -23.66 22.70
N HIS A 290 -18.29 -24.53 22.31
CA HIS A 290 -17.98 -25.79 21.62
C HIS A 290 -17.99 -25.67 20.12
N SER A 291 -18.33 -24.49 19.60
CA SER A 291 -18.47 -24.24 18.13
C SER A 291 -19.42 -25.25 17.47
N SER A 292 -20.51 -25.63 18.14
CA SER A 292 -21.47 -26.60 17.61
C SER A 292 -22.09 -26.08 16.30
N ASN A 293 -21.96 -26.86 15.24
CA ASN A 293 -22.61 -26.59 13.96
C ASN A 293 -24.10 -26.92 14.03
N VAL A 294 -24.44 -28.08 14.66
CA VAL A 294 -25.82 -28.51 14.85
C VAL A 294 -26.60 -27.50 15.68
N GLY A 295 -26.04 -27.06 16.80
CA GLY A 295 -26.65 -26.01 17.62
C GLY A 295 -26.84 -24.72 16.86
N THR A 296 -25.85 -24.31 16.05
CA THR A 296 -25.92 -23.09 15.23
C THR A 296 -27.06 -23.19 14.20
N VAL A 297 -27.13 -24.25 13.42
CA VAL A 297 -28.22 -24.47 12.48
C VAL A 297 -29.58 -24.47 13.17
N SER A 298 -29.69 -25.17 14.28
CA SER A 298 -30.96 -25.28 15.04
C SER A 298 -31.47 -23.90 15.45
N TYR A 299 -30.65 -23.05 16.08
CA TYR A 299 -31.14 -21.75 16.55
C TYR A 299 -31.37 -20.75 15.40
N THR A 300 -30.60 -20.82 14.33
CA THR A 300 -30.82 -19.94 13.20
C THR A 300 -32.15 -20.24 12.51
N HIS A 301 -32.50 -21.50 12.34
CA HIS A 301 -33.79 -21.92 11.77
C HIS A 301 -34.98 -21.59 12.66
N LEU A 302 -34.84 -21.62 13.98
CA LEU A 302 -35.89 -21.20 14.91
C LEU A 302 -36.24 -19.70 14.81
N THR A 303 -35.32 -18.87 14.33
CA THR A 303 -35.43 -17.40 14.50
C THR A 303 -35.37 -16.62 13.21
N LEU A 304 -34.52 -17.00 12.24
CA LEU A 304 -34.28 -16.24 11.01
C LEU A 304 -35.42 -16.25 9.98
N PRO A 305 -36.19 -17.33 9.76
CA PRO A 305 -37.28 -17.30 8.81
C PRO A 305 -38.34 -16.22 9.08
N THR A 306 -38.39 -15.74 10.32
CA THR A 306 -39.31 -14.67 10.74
C THR A 306 -38.71 -13.26 10.70
N ILE A 307 -37.39 -13.12 10.45
CA ILE A 307 -36.71 -11.83 10.34
C ILE A 307 -36.63 -11.39 8.85
N LEU A 308 -36.65 -12.34 7.91
CA LEU A 308 -36.62 -12.06 6.46
C LEU A 308 -37.98 -11.70 5.87
N LEU A 309 -39.03 -11.63 6.66
CA LEU A 309 -40.39 -11.25 6.25
C LEU A 309 -40.79 -9.83 6.70
N VAL A 310 -39.82 -8.95 7.05
CA VAL A 310 -40.05 -7.54 7.39
C VAL A 310 -39.26 -6.66 6.45
#